data_b3472b6e529318e6f5a56532ecd45f0f
#
_entry.id   b3472b6e529318e6f5a56532ecd45f0f
#
_cell.length_a   1.000
_cell.length_b   1.000
_cell.length_c   1.000
_cell.angle_alpha   90.00
_cell.angle_beta   90.00
_cell.angle_gamma   90.00
#
_symmetry.space_group_name_H-M   'P 1'
#
loop_
_entity.id
_entity.type
_entity.pdbx_description
1 polymer ?
#
loop_
_entity_poly.entity_id
_entity_poly.type
_entity_poly.pdbx_seq_one_letter_code
_entity_poly.pdbx_strand_id
1 'polypeptide(L)'
;MKSGSDPVRKDYYDSDKVGNRLQESREESKLTQEKAAEKLDIHINTLARYEHGAPVPSEVLKKMCIIYQKSADYLIGNTNDNYYDVQIMRLLEQNDMKTNKAVYEIVERIMKIRLAY
;
A
#
# COMPACT_ATOMS: atom_id res chain seq x y z
N MET A 1 14.76 -29.12 7.17
CA MET A 1 14.77 -28.51 6.68
C MET A 1 14.70 -27.70 6.26
N LYS A 2 14.96 -27.56 5.85
CA LYS A 2 15.26 -26.58 5.45
C LYS A 2 14.47 -25.60 5.46
N SER A 3 14.14 -25.48 5.92
CA SER A 3 13.20 -24.48 6.23
C SER A 3 13.72 -23.11 6.02
N GLY A 4 14.87 -22.83 6.39
CA GLY A 4 15.45 -21.54 6.14
C GLY A 4 15.58 -21.21 4.65
N SER A 5 15.30 -22.20 3.85
CA SER A 5 15.37 -22.06 2.40
C SER A 5 14.03 -21.75 1.75
N ASP A 6 12.98 -21.45 2.51
CA ASP A 6 11.69 -21.11 1.93
C ASP A 6 11.72 -19.66 1.40
N PRO A 7 11.92 -19.47 0.08
CA PRO A 7 12.04 -18.12 -0.48
C PRO A 7 10.73 -17.34 -0.41
N VAL A 8 9.59 -18.01 -0.42
CA VAL A 8 8.29 -17.35 -0.34
C VAL A 8 8.16 -16.63 0.99
N ARG A 9 8.59 -17.28 2.05
CA ARG A 9 8.46 -16.73 3.38
C ARG A 9 9.39 -15.55 3.61
N LYS A 10 10.63 -15.65 3.11
CA LYS A 10 11.65 -14.63 3.34
C LYS A 10 11.45 -13.41 2.44
N ASP A 11 11.14 -13.65 1.17
CA ASP A 11 11.06 -12.57 0.20
C ASP A 11 9.65 -12.01 0.03
N TYR A 12 8.67 -12.71 0.56
CA TYR A 12 7.28 -12.38 0.37
C TYR A 12 6.87 -11.15 1.16
N TYR A 13 7.39 -10.97 2.35
CA TYR A 13 7.07 -9.83 3.19
C TYR A 13 8.34 -9.23 3.75
N ASP A 14 8.65 -8.02 3.32
CA ASP A 14 9.83 -7.28 3.76
C ASP A 14 9.39 -6.25 4.80
N SER A 15 9.57 -6.58 6.08
CA SER A 15 9.13 -5.73 7.17
C SER A 15 9.86 -4.38 7.21
N ASP A 16 11.13 -4.35 6.81
CA ASP A 16 11.87 -3.10 6.77
C ASP A 16 11.33 -2.18 5.68
N LYS A 17 11.02 -2.74 4.53
CA LYS A 17 10.42 -1.98 3.43
C LYS A 17 9.06 -1.42 3.82
N VAL A 18 8.24 -2.22 4.49
CA VAL A 18 6.93 -1.79 4.96
C VAL A 18 7.08 -0.65 5.96
N GLY A 19 7.94 -0.82 6.96
CA GLY A 19 8.17 0.23 7.96
C GLY A 19 8.64 1.52 7.34
N ASN A 20 9.57 1.44 6.38
CA ASN A 20 10.08 2.61 5.69
C ASN A 20 8.99 3.32 4.89
N ARG A 21 8.13 2.56 4.22
CA ARG A 21 7.02 3.14 3.46
C ARG A 21 5.98 3.81 4.35
N LEU A 22 5.73 3.25 5.51
CA LEU A 22 4.84 3.87 6.49
C LEU A 22 5.41 5.22 6.94
N GLN A 23 6.69 5.26 7.27
CA GLN A 23 7.34 6.49 7.68
C GLN A 23 7.34 7.53 6.57
N GLU A 24 7.74 7.14 5.37
CA GLU A 24 7.77 8.04 4.22
C GLU A 24 6.39 8.60 3.91
N SER A 25 5.37 7.74 3.94
CA SER A 25 3.99 8.14 3.67
C SER A 25 3.48 9.13 4.70
N ARG A 26 3.85 8.91 5.96
CA ARG A 26 3.52 9.85 7.03
C ARG A 26 4.19 11.21 6.78
N GLU A 27 5.46 11.19 6.44
CA GLU A 27 6.22 12.42 6.19
C GLU A 27 5.71 13.16 4.97
N GLU A 28 5.37 12.44 3.91
CA GLU A 28 4.75 13.04 2.72
C GLU A 28 3.42 13.69 3.04
N SER A 29 2.71 13.17 4.02
CA SER A 29 1.45 13.72 4.49
C SER A 29 1.66 14.89 5.46
N LYS A 30 2.90 15.28 5.71
CA LYS A 30 3.26 16.39 6.60
C LYS A 30 2.83 16.16 8.05
N LEU A 31 2.86 14.91 8.48
CA LEU A 31 2.46 14.54 9.83
C LEU A 31 3.67 14.13 10.66
N THR A 32 3.74 14.63 11.90
CA THR A 32 4.67 14.10 12.90
C THR A 32 4.16 12.75 13.38
N GLN A 33 5.02 11.97 14.03
CA GLN A 33 4.56 10.71 14.65
C GLN A 33 3.43 10.97 15.64
N GLU A 34 3.54 12.03 16.42
CA GLU A 34 2.53 12.39 17.41
C GLU A 34 1.17 12.65 16.74
N LYS A 35 1.17 13.46 15.70
CA LYS A 35 -0.08 13.79 15.00
C LYS A 35 -0.67 12.59 14.27
N ALA A 36 0.17 11.79 13.65
CA ALA A 36 -0.29 10.60 12.97
C ALA A 36 -0.89 9.59 13.96
N ALA A 37 -0.23 9.38 15.08
CA ALA A 37 -0.74 8.48 16.12
C ALA A 37 -2.10 8.95 16.63
N GLU A 38 -2.27 10.26 16.82
CA GLU A 38 -3.54 10.83 17.22
C GLU A 38 -4.64 10.53 16.19
N LYS A 39 -4.34 10.77 14.91
CA LYS A 39 -5.32 10.51 13.85
C LYS A 39 -5.64 9.03 13.69
N LEU A 40 -4.68 8.17 13.95
CA LEU A 40 -4.86 6.72 13.86
C LEU A 40 -5.49 6.13 15.14
N ASP A 41 -5.61 6.93 16.17
CA ASP A 41 -6.12 6.51 17.48
C ASP A 41 -5.28 5.36 18.05
N ILE A 42 -3.96 5.55 18.02
CA ILE A 42 -3.01 4.59 18.60
C ILE A 42 -1.97 5.37 19.39
N HIS A 43 -1.25 4.67 20.25
CA HIS A 43 -0.17 5.26 21.01
C HIS A 43 1.02 5.56 20.08
N ILE A 44 1.73 6.64 20.36
CA ILE A 44 2.89 7.04 19.57
C ILE A 44 3.97 5.94 19.52
N ASN A 45 4.17 5.24 20.62
CA ASN A 45 5.14 4.14 20.67
C ASN A 45 4.72 2.99 19.77
N THR A 46 3.43 2.76 19.62
CA THR A 46 2.89 1.74 18.73
C THR A 46 3.18 2.12 17.28
N LEU A 47 2.94 3.38 16.93
CA LEU A 47 3.25 3.85 15.57
C LEU A 47 4.75 3.71 15.29
N ALA A 48 5.59 4.09 16.24
CA ALA A 48 7.04 3.98 16.09
C ALA A 48 7.45 2.53 15.81
N ARG A 49 6.85 1.57 16.51
CA ARG A 49 7.13 0.14 16.27
C ARG A 49 6.71 -0.29 14.87
N TYR A 50 5.57 0.19 14.40
CA TYR A 50 5.13 -0.11 13.03
C TYR A 50 6.13 0.41 12.01
N GLU A 51 6.63 1.62 12.22
CA GLU A 51 7.62 2.22 11.32
C GLU A 51 8.98 1.50 11.39
N HIS A 52 9.19 0.70 12.42
CA HIS A 52 10.38 -0.16 12.54
C HIS A 52 10.11 -1.61 12.10
N GLY A 53 8.97 -1.86 11.48
CA GLY A 53 8.71 -3.15 10.88
C GLY A 53 7.79 -4.07 11.66
N ALA A 54 7.25 -3.65 12.79
CA ALA A 54 6.28 -4.47 13.52
C ALA A 54 5.01 -4.64 12.68
N PRO A 55 4.35 -5.81 12.78
CA PRO A 55 3.13 -6.06 12.00
C PRO A 55 2.03 -5.05 12.33
N VAL A 56 1.34 -4.58 11.30
CA VAL A 56 0.26 -3.61 11.44
C VAL A 56 -1.07 -4.34 11.33
N PRO A 57 -1.96 -4.21 12.30
CA PRO A 57 -3.30 -4.80 12.18
C PRO A 57 -4.06 -4.23 10.99
N SER A 58 -4.90 -5.04 10.39
CA SER A 58 -5.64 -4.66 9.18
C SER A 58 -6.44 -3.38 9.36
N GLU A 59 -7.08 -3.21 10.51
CA GLU A 59 -7.90 -2.02 10.75
C GLU A 59 -7.07 -0.74 10.84
N VAL A 60 -5.85 -0.85 11.40
CA VAL A 60 -4.94 0.30 11.46
C VAL A 60 -4.40 0.59 10.05
N LEU A 61 -4.07 -0.46 9.32
CA LEU A 61 -3.59 -0.32 7.94
C LEU A 61 -4.64 0.40 7.08
N LYS A 62 -5.91 0.06 7.24
CA LYS A 62 -6.98 0.72 6.52
C LYS A 62 -7.02 2.22 6.83
N LYS A 63 -6.88 2.58 8.09
CA LYS A 63 -6.83 3.99 8.50
C LYS A 63 -5.63 4.69 7.90
N MET A 64 -4.48 4.03 7.86
CA MET A 64 -3.27 4.58 7.26
C MET A 64 -3.47 4.85 5.76
N CYS A 65 -4.11 3.93 5.05
CA CYS A 65 -4.43 4.13 3.64
C CYS A 65 -5.23 5.41 3.42
N ILE A 66 -6.20 5.64 4.28
CA ILE A 66 -7.06 6.82 4.18
C ILE A 66 -6.29 8.09 4.52
N ILE A 67 -5.58 8.07 5.64
CA ILE A 67 -4.90 9.27 6.16
C ILE A 67 -3.70 9.64 5.30
N TYR A 68 -2.91 8.64 4.89
CA TYR A 68 -1.72 8.87 4.07
C TYR A 68 -2.03 8.92 2.59
N GLN A 69 -3.23 8.57 2.18
CA GLN A 69 -3.67 8.50 0.78
C GLN A 69 -2.79 7.58 -0.04
N LYS A 70 -2.56 6.40 0.49
CA LYS A 70 -1.77 5.33 -0.15
C LYS A 70 -2.61 4.07 -0.23
N SER A 71 -2.34 3.24 -1.22
CA SER A 71 -2.99 1.93 -1.30
C SER A 71 -2.35 0.97 -0.29
N ALA A 72 -3.12 -0.02 0.13
CA ALA A 72 -2.59 -1.09 0.97
C ALA A 72 -1.47 -1.85 0.24
N ASP A 73 -1.65 -2.08 -1.07
CA ASP A 73 -0.62 -2.74 -1.88
C ASP A 73 0.70 -2.00 -1.82
N TYR A 74 0.67 -0.69 -1.89
CA TYR A 74 1.89 0.10 -1.79
C TYR A 74 2.50 -0.03 -0.39
N LEU A 75 1.69 0.14 0.64
CA LEU A 75 2.20 0.14 2.02
C LEU A 75 2.80 -1.21 2.42
N ILE A 76 2.24 -2.32 1.94
CA ILE A 76 2.79 -3.64 2.23
C ILE A 76 3.86 -4.10 1.24
N GLY A 77 4.23 -3.24 0.29
CA GLY A 77 5.34 -3.51 -0.60
C GLY A 77 5.03 -4.28 -1.87
N ASN A 78 3.75 -4.45 -2.21
CA ASN A 78 3.35 -5.17 -3.41
C ASN A 78 3.56 -4.40 -4.70
N THR A 79 3.61 -3.07 -4.62
CA THR A 79 3.84 -2.22 -5.79
C THR A 79 4.76 -1.07 -5.42
N ASN A 80 5.51 -0.58 -6.38
CA ASN A 80 6.40 0.56 -6.20
C ASN A 80 5.73 1.89 -6.56
N ASP A 81 4.71 1.83 -7.42
CA ASP A 81 3.96 3.01 -7.83
C ASP A 81 2.68 3.08 -7.01
N ASN A 82 2.33 4.25 -6.56
CA ASN A 82 1.19 4.40 -5.68
C ASN A 82 0.19 5.46 -6.15
N TYR A 83 0.65 6.57 -6.71
CA TYR A 83 -0.25 7.68 -7.01
C TYR A 83 -1.33 7.29 -8.02
N TYR A 84 -0.90 6.82 -9.17
CA TYR A 84 -1.84 6.48 -10.24
C TYR A 84 -2.66 5.25 -9.90
N ASP A 85 -2.09 4.30 -9.18
CA ASP A 85 -2.82 3.13 -8.72
C ASP A 85 -4.02 3.53 -7.88
N VAL A 86 -3.82 4.43 -6.92
CA VAL A 86 -4.90 4.90 -6.05
C VAL A 86 -5.95 5.67 -6.84
N GLN A 87 -5.52 6.54 -7.75
CA GLN A 87 -6.45 7.33 -8.56
C GLN A 87 -7.31 6.43 -9.45
N ILE A 88 -6.69 5.43 -10.08
CA ILE A 88 -7.42 4.48 -10.92
C ILE A 88 -8.42 3.70 -10.09
N MET A 89 -8.02 3.22 -8.92
CA MET A 89 -8.94 2.48 -8.04
C MET A 89 -10.14 3.33 -7.63
N ARG A 90 -9.91 4.60 -7.33
CA ARG A 90 -11.00 5.52 -6.97
C ARG A 90 -11.97 5.71 -8.12
N LEU A 91 -11.46 5.84 -9.33
CA LEU A 91 -12.29 5.97 -10.52
C LEU A 91 -13.14 4.71 -10.71
N LEU A 92 -12.54 3.54 -10.53
CA LEU A 92 -13.25 2.28 -10.70
C LEU A 92 -14.33 2.07 -9.63
N GLU A 93 -14.08 2.52 -8.41
CA GLU A 93 -15.06 2.41 -7.33
C GLU A 93 -16.30 3.25 -7.57
N GLN A 94 -16.21 4.29 -8.38
CA GLN A 94 -17.35 5.17 -8.69
C GLN A 94 -18.22 4.63 -9.80
N ASN A 95 -17.82 3.54 -10.44
CA ASN A 95 -18.51 2.99 -11.59
C ASN A 95 -19.03 1.58 -11.30
N ASP A 96 -19.95 1.11 -12.15
CA ASP A 96 -20.48 -0.24 -12.02
C ASP A 96 -19.52 -1.28 -12.60
N MET A 97 -19.81 -2.55 -12.34
CA MET A 97 -18.98 -3.66 -12.81
C MET A 97 -18.88 -3.72 -14.33
N LYS A 98 -19.96 -3.41 -15.02
CA LYS A 98 -20.00 -3.47 -16.48
C LYS A 98 -19.06 -2.43 -17.09
N THR A 99 -19.11 -1.20 -16.56
CA THR A 99 -18.21 -0.13 -17.00
C THR A 99 -16.76 -0.48 -16.69
N ASN A 100 -16.50 -1.02 -15.51
CA ASN A 100 -15.14 -1.39 -15.11
C ASN A 100 -14.58 -2.51 -15.99
N LYS A 101 -15.42 -3.44 -16.42
CA LYS A 101 -15.00 -4.49 -17.35
C LYS A 101 -14.56 -3.88 -18.69
N ALA A 102 -15.34 -2.92 -19.21
CA ALA A 102 -14.98 -2.24 -20.45
C ALA A 102 -13.64 -1.50 -20.32
N VAL A 103 -13.44 -0.82 -19.19
CA VAL A 103 -12.17 -0.13 -18.91
C VAL A 103 -11.01 -1.13 -18.88
N TYR A 104 -11.20 -2.26 -18.22
CA TYR A 104 -10.18 -3.30 -18.15
C TYR A 104 -9.79 -3.79 -19.54
N GLU A 105 -10.75 -4.03 -20.40
CA GLU A 105 -10.48 -4.50 -21.76
C GLU A 105 -9.70 -3.50 -22.58
N ILE A 106 -9.99 -2.20 -22.41
CA ILE A 106 -9.23 -1.13 -23.07
C ILE A 106 -7.80 -1.09 -22.57
N VAL A 107 -7.61 -1.14 -21.25
CA VAL A 107 -6.28 -1.12 -20.64
C VAL A 107 -5.48 -2.32 -21.11
N GLU A 108 -6.08 -3.49 -21.13
CA GLU A 108 -5.44 -4.72 -21.59
C GLU A 108 -4.92 -4.56 -23.03
N ARG A 109 -5.73 -3.97 -23.91
CA ARG A 109 -5.32 -3.72 -25.29
C ARG A 109 -4.14 -2.77 -25.37
N ILE A 110 -4.18 -1.69 -24.61
CA ILE A 110 -3.09 -0.71 -24.58
C ILE A 110 -1.79 -1.37 -24.15
N MET A 111 -1.87 -2.20 -23.11
CA MET A 111 -0.69 -2.91 -22.60
C MET A 111 -0.11 -3.86 -23.62
N LYS A 112 -0.96 -4.57 -24.35
CA LYS A 112 -0.50 -5.49 -25.41
C LYS A 112 0.19 -4.74 -26.55
N ILE A 113 -0.36 -3.62 -26.97
CA ILE A 113 0.24 -2.81 -28.03
C ILE A 113 1.60 -2.30 -27.60
N ARG A 114 1.71 -1.83 -26.37
CA ARG A 114 2.97 -1.32 -25.84
C ARG A 114 4.05 -2.40 -25.79
N LEU A 115 3.68 -3.63 -25.41
CA LEU A 115 4.62 -4.73 -25.32
C LEU A 115 5.06 -5.25 -26.68
N ALA A 116 4.27 -4.98 -27.73
CA ALA A 116 4.60 -5.40 -29.08
C ALA A 116 5.67 -4.52 -29.75
N TYR A 117 5.91 -3.36 -29.20
CA TYR A 117 6.92 -2.43 -29.68
C TYR A 117 8.08 -2.35 -28.70
#